data_8acc4657ae37cba0efeaf987e90d2b4c
#
_entry.id   8acc4657ae37cba0efeaf987e90d2b4c
#
_cell.length_a   1.000
_cell.length_b   1.000
_cell.length_c   1.000
_cell.angle_alpha   90.00
_cell.angle_beta   90.00
_cell.angle_gamma   90.00
#
_symmetry.space_group_name_H-M   'P 1'
#
loop_
_entity.id
_entity.type
_entity.pdbx_description
1 polymer ?
#
loop_
_entity_poly.entity_id
_entity_poly.type
_entity_poly.pdbx_seq_one_letter_code
_entity_poly.pdbx_strand_id
1 'polypeptide(L)'
;MKLIIQIPCYNEAETLEIALNDLPKHIDGIDEIEYLIINDGSKDNTVEVAKNWGVNYVVNFKKNKGLAKGFMAGLDACLRNGADIIVNTDADNQYCGEDIEKIISVAVG
;
A
#
# COMPACT_ATOMS: atom_id res chain seq x y z
N MET A 1 -6.98 -7.67 -14.76
CA MET A 1 -6.82 -6.33 -14.16
C MET A 1 -5.98 -6.44 -12.91
N LYS A 2 -4.95 -5.63 -12.81
CA LYS A 2 -4.05 -5.62 -11.66
C LYS A 2 -4.36 -4.43 -10.75
N LEU A 3 -4.57 -4.71 -9.47
CA LEU A 3 -4.73 -3.71 -8.44
C LEU A 3 -3.45 -3.63 -7.61
N ILE A 4 -2.94 -2.43 -7.38
CA ILE A 4 -1.86 -2.22 -6.42
C ILE A 4 -2.38 -1.32 -5.30
N ILE A 5 -2.24 -1.80 -4.07
CA ILE A 5 -2.58 -1.03 -2.88
C ILE A 5 -1.30 -0.42 -2.35
N GLN A 6 -1.21 0.91 -2.37
CA GLN A 6 -0.04 1.61 -1.85
C GLN A 6 -0.30 2.16 -0.45
N ILE A 7 0.68 2.00 0.41
CA ILE A 7 0.58 2.32 1.82
C ILE A 7 1.76 3.19 2.22
N PRO A 8 1.55 4.51 2.45
CA PRO A 8 2.62 5.36 2.96
C PRO A 8 2.87 5.06 4.43
N CYS A 9 4.13 4.91 4.80
CA CYS A 9 4.53 4.53 6.16
C CYS A 9 5.61 5.45 6.69
N TYR A 10 5.47 5.85 7.95
CA TYR A 10 6.50 6.54 8.69
C TYR A 10 6.46 6.07 10.13
N ASN A 11 7.45 5.26 10.54
CA ASN A 11 7.53 4.68 11.89
C ASN A 11 6.24 3.92 12.28
N GLU A 12 5.79 3.03 11.40
CA GLU A 12 4.52 2.29 11.54
C GLU A 12 4.74 0.80 11.86
N ALA A 13 5.91 0.41 12.33
CA ALA A 13 6.24 -1.00 12.54
C ALA A 13 5.23 -1.75 13.41
N GLU A 14 4.67 -1.09 14.44
CA GLU A 14 3.74 -1.72 15.37
C GLU A 14 2.37 -2.00 14.76
N THR A 15 1.93 -1.17 13.81
CA THR A 15 0.58 -1.26 13.25
C THR A 15 0.55 -1.82 11.84
N LEU A 16 1.69 -1.84 11.15
CA LEU A 16 1.74 -2.20 9.73
C LEU A 16 1.27 -3.62 9.46
N GLU A 17 1.70 -4.60 10.24
CA GLU A 17 1.29 -5.98 10.06
C GLU A 17 -0.22 -6.14 10.20
N ILE A 18 -0.82 -5.49 11.19
CA ILE A 18 -2.26 -5.51 11.42
C ILE A 18 -2.98 -4.88 10.22
N ALA A 19 -2.50 -3.74 9.75
CA ALA A 19 -3.09 -3.06 8.60
C ALA A 19 -3.00 -3.92 7.34
N LEU A 20 -1.85 -4.58 7.09
CA LEU A 20 -1.67 -5.46 5.94
C LEU A 20 -2.58 -6.68 6.00
N ASN A 21 -2.72 -7.27 7.19
CA ASN A 21 -3.59 -8.44 7.35
C ASN A 21 -5.07 -8.12 7.12
N ASP A 22 -5.46 -6.85 7.34
CA ASP A 22 -6.83 -6.39 7.15
C ASP A 22 -7.16 -6.09 5.69
N LEU A 23 -6.17 -6.00 4.82
CA LEU A 23 -6.39 -5.68 3.41
C LEU A 23 -6.96 -6.88 2.65
N PRO A 24 -7.80 -6.64 1.64
CA PRO A 24 -8.34 -7.73 0.84
C PRO A 24 -7.23 -8.43 0.05
N LYS A 25 -7.32 -9.75 -0.04
CA LYS A 25 -6.40 -10.58 -0.83
C LYS A 25 -7.03 -11.08 -2.11
N HIS A 26 -8.34 -10.96 -2.21
CA HIS A 26 -9.11 -11.32 -3.38
C HIS A 26 -10.30 -10.37 -3.52
N ILE A 27 -10.51 -9.88 -4.75
CA ILE A 27 -11.63 -9.01 -5.10
C ILE A 27 -12.17 -9.48 -6.43
N ASP A 28 -13.49 -9.65 -6.52
CA ASP A 28 -14.14 -10.08 -7.77
C ASP A 28 -13.86 -9.09 -8.89
N GLY A 29 -13.46 -9.61 -10.04
CA GLY A 29 -13.11 -8.80 -11.21
C GLY A 29 -11.66 -8.34 -11.24
N ILE A 30 -10.87 -8.63 -10.20
CA ILE A 30 -9.45 -8.31 -10.13
C ILE A 30 -8.66 -9.61 -10.21
N ASP A 31 -7.72 -9.69 -11.16
CA ASP A 31 -6.89 -10.88 -11.36
C ASP A 31 -5.73 -10.96 -10.39
N GLU A 32 -5.11 -9.81 -10.09
CA GLU A 32 -3.95 -9.73 -9.20
C GLU A 32 -4.10 -8.56 -8.24
N ILE A 33 -3.76 -8.80 -6.98
CA ILE A 33 -3.64 -7.75 -5.97
C ILE A 33 -2.20 -7.76 -5.47
N GLU A 34 -1.53 -6.61 -5.58
CA GLU A 34 -0.18 -6.44 -5.10
C GLU A 34 -0.13 -5.30 -4.09
N TYR A 35 0.89 -5.31 -3.24
CA TYR A 35 1.02 -4.38 -2.14
C TYR A 35 2.34 -3.63 -2.28
N LEU A 36 2.28 -2.31 -2.15
CA LEU A 36 3.44 -1.44 -2.27
C LEU A 36 3.52 -0.55 -1.02
N ILE A 37 4.67 -0.57 -0.38
CA ILE A 37 4.95 0.26 0.79
C ILE A 37 5.80 1.44 0.36
N ILE A 38 5.42 2.63 0.80
CA ILE A 38 6.23 3.83 0.65
C ILE A 38 6.81 4.15 2.01
N ASN A 39 8.09 3.89 2.19
CA ASN A 39 8.78 4.20 3.44
C ASN A 39 9.32 5.62 3.38
N ASP A 40 8.72 6.52 4.13
CA ASP A 40 9.07 7.93 4.16
C ASP A 40 10.11 8.25 5.24
N GLY A 41 11.24 7.54 5.20
CA GLY A 41 12.36 7.80 6.10
C GLY A 41 12.17 7.24 7.51
N SER A 42 11.48 6.09 7.66
CA SER A 42 11.27 5.48 8.97
C SER A 42 12.59 5.14 9.66
N LYS A 43 12.63 5.35 10.95
CA LYS A 43 13.80 5.05 11.80
C LYS A 43 13.67 3.73 12.54
N ASP A 44 12.47 3.15 12.56
CA ASP A 44 12.20 1.85 13.16
C ASP A 44 12.31 0.74 12.10
N ASN A 45 11.86 -0.47 12.41
CA ASN A 45 11.92 -1.61 11.50
C ASN A 45 10.70 -1.75 10.59
N THR A 46 10.06 -0.65 10.22
CA THR A 46 8.88 -0.64 9.34
C THR A 46 9.11 -1.43 8.04
N VAL A 47 10.22 -1.16 7.34
CA VAL A 47 10.54 -1.83 6.08
C VAL A 47 10.73 -3.34 6.28
N GLU A 48 11.40 -3.71 7.37
CA GLU A 48 11.61 -5.11 7.69
C GLU A 48 10.30 -5.86 7.94
N VAL A 49 9.39 -5.23 8.68
CA VAL A 49 8.05 -5.77 8.91
C VAL A 49 7.31 -5.97 7.57
N ALA A 50 7.37 -5.00 6.69
CA ALA A 50 6.74 -5.09 5.37
C ALA A 50 7.31 -6.24 4.55
N LYS A 51 8.63 -6.37 4.50
CA LYS A 51 9.30 -7.44 3.76
C LYS A 51 8.98 -8.81 4.31
N ASN A 52 8.94 -8.94 5.63
CA ASN A 52 8.61 -10.20 6.30
C ASN A 52 7.17 -10.63 6.03
N TRP A 53 6.27 -9.67 5.93
CA TRP A 53 4.87 -9.95 5.58
C TRP A 53 4.74 -10.42 4.13
N GLY A 54 5.59 -9.94 3.24
CA GLY A 54 5.60 -10.36 1.85
C GLY A 54 5.01 -9.34 0.88
N VAL A 55 5.19 -8.03 1.16
CA VAL A 55 4.77 -7.00 0.20
C VAL A 55 5.57 -7.14 -1.10
N ASN A 56 4.95 -6.74 -2.21
CA ASN A 56 5.54 -6.90 -3.53
C ASN A 56 6.60 -5.85 -3.82
N TYR A 57 6.38 -4.61 -3.36
CA TYR A 57 7.27 -3.49 -3.68
C TYR A 57 7.50 -2.60 -2.47
N VAL A 58 8.70 -2.04 -2.36
CA VAL A 58 9.03 -1.03 -1.34
C VAL A 58 9.69 0.15 -2.04
N VAL A 59 9.08 1.33 -1.90
CA VAL A 59 9.70 2.61 -2.29
C VAL A 59 10.31 3.19 -1.02
N ASN A 60 11.62 3.38 -1.03
CA ASN A 60 12.36 3.72 0.18
C ASN A 60 13.01 5.10 0.07
N PHE A 61 12.58 6.04 0.90
CA PHE A 61 13.23 7.34 1.05
C PHE A 61 14.17 7.30 2.24
N LYS A 62 15.36 7.82 2.06
CA LYS A 62 16.34 7.89 3.16
C LYS A 62 15.97 8.94 4.20
N LYS A 63 15.21 9.95 3.81
CA LYS A 63 14.74 11.03 4.69
C LYS A 63 13.26 11.23 4.49
N ASN A 64 12.57 11.70 5.53
CA ASN A 64 11.17 12.06 5.44
C ASN A 64 11.00 13.18 4.41
N LYS A 65 10.22 12.93 3.38
CA LYS A 65 9.95 13.89 2.30
C LYS A 65 8.51 14.40 2.30
N GLY A 66 7.69 13.85 3.19
CA GLY A 66 6.31 14.23 3.31
C GLY A 66 5.37 13.37 2.48
N LEU A 67 4.10 13.42 2.88
CA LEU A 67 3.05 12.57 2.31
C LEU A 67 2.87 12.78 0.80
N ALA A 68 2.89 14.04 0.35
CA ALA A 68 2.66 14.35 -1.06
C ALA A 68 3.73 13.73 -1.98
N LYS A 69 5.01 13.83 -1.60
CA LYS A 69 6.09 13.23 -2.39
C LYS A 69 6.05 11.73 -2.35
N GLY A 70 5.72 11.15 -1.20
CA GLY A 70 5.52 9.72 -1.07
C GLY A 70 4.41 9.21 -1.96
N PHE A 71 3.28 9.90 -1.95
CA PHE A 71 2.13 9.56 -2.77
C PHE A 71 2.50 9.55 -4.27
N MET A 72 3.18 10.57 -4.74
CA MET A 72 3.59 10.67 -6.15
C MET A 72 4.59 9.58 -6.53
N ALA A 73 5.57 9.30 -5.67
CA ALA A 73 6.52 8.23 -5.92
C ALA A 73 5.84 6.86 -5.96
N GLY A 74 4.85 6.66 -5.08
CA GLY A 74 4.04 5.44 -5.07
C GLY A 74 3.23 5.27 -6.34
N LEU A 75 2.58 6.32 -6.81
CA LEU A 75 1.84 6.29 -8.08
C LEU A 75 2.75 5.92 -9.24
N ASP A 76 3.92 6.54 -9.33
CA ASP A 76 4.89 6.24 -10.38
C ASP A 76 5.32 4.77 -10.34
N ALA A 77 5.63 4.25 -9.15
CA ALA A 77 6.02 2.85 -8.99
C ALA A 77 4.88 1.90 -9.37
N CYS A 78 3.64 2.22 -8.99
CA CYS A 78 2.47 1.42 -9.36
C CYS A 78 2.31 1.35 -10.88
N LEU A 79 2.42 2.48 -11.55
CA LEU A 79 2.29 2.55 -13.00
C LEU A 79 3.39 1.75 -13.71
N ARG A 80 4.64 1.84 -13.22
CA ARG A 80 5.76 1.08 -13.76
C ARG A 80 5.58 -0.42 -13.60
N ASN A 81 4.84 -0.85 -12.60
CA ASN A 81 4.58 -2.25 -12.33
C ASN A 81 3.26 -2.75 -12.91
N GLY A 82 2.66 -1.97 -13.80
CA GLY A 82 1.51 -2.41 -14.58
C GLY A 82 0.17 -2.34 -13.86
N ALA A 83 0.03 -1.43 -12.89
CA ALA A 83 -1.25 -1.29 -12.20
C ALA A 83 -2.34 -0.75 -13.13
N ASP A 84 -3.48 -1.39 -13.11
CA ASP A 84 -4.70 -0.90 -13.77
C ASP A 84 -5.51 -0.04 -12.80
N ILE A 85 -5.46 -0.39 -11.52
CA ILE A 85 -6.14 0.33 -10.44
C ILE A 85 -5.15 0.52 -9.30
N ILE A 86 -5.15 1.73 -8.73
CA ILE A 86 -4.29 2.07 -7.60
C ILE A 86 -5.17 2.53 -6.46
N VAL A 87 -4.98 1.93 -5.27
CA VAL A 87 -5.68 2.32 -4.05
C VAL A 87 -4.64 2.79 -3.05
N ASN A 88 -4.88 3.95 -2.45
CA ASN A 88 -4.05 4.47 -1.37
C ASN A 88 -4.75 4.26 -0.04
N THR A 89 -4.05 3.71 0.95
CA THR A 89 -4.60 3.50 2.28
C THR A 89 -3.54 3.81 3.34
N ASP A 90 -3.94 3.86 4.60
CA ASP A 90 -3.05 4.20 5.70
C ASP A 90 -2.54 2.97 6.44
N ALA A 91 -1.30 3.07 6.97
CA ALA A 91 -0.67 2.00 7.73
C ALA A 91 -1.16 1.92 9.18
N ASP A 92 -1.95 2.85 9.64
CA ASP A 92 -2.49 2.88 11.00
C ASP A 92 -3.86 2.20 11.11
N ASN A 93 -4.29 1.53 10.05
CA ASN A 93 -5.53 0.75 10.01
C ASN A 93 -6.80 1.57 10.21
N GLN A 94 -6.83 2.79 9.68
CA GLN A 94 -8.04 3.65 9.73
C GLN A 94 -9.17 3.15 8.84
N TYR A 95 -8.84 2.35 7.82
CA TYR A 95 -9.81 1.79 6.89
C TYR A 95 -9.88 0.28 7.05
N CYS A 96 -11.08 -0.30 7.00
CA CYS A 96 -11.21 -1.75 6.92
C CYS A 96 -11.16 -2.21 5.46
N GLY A 97 -10.81 -3.50 5.26
CA GLY A 97 -10.71 -4.06 3.91
C GLY A 97 -12.01 -3.99 3.11
N GLU A 98 -13.14 -4.04 3.77
CA GLU A 98 -14.45 -3.93 3.13
C GLU A 98 -14.65 -2.58 2.47
N ASP A 99 -14.17 -1.50 3.09
CA ASP A 99 -14.28 -0.16 2.52
C ASP A 99 -13.48 -0.03 1.23
N ILE A 100 -12.29 -0.63 1.18
CA ILE A 100 -11.47 -0.65 -0.03
C ILE A 100 -12.17 -1.42 -1.14
N GLU A 101 -12.74 -2.57 -0.82
CA GLU A 101 -13.48 -3.38 -1.79
C GLU A 101 -14.68 -2.62 -2.36
N LYS A 102 -15.41 -1.90 -1.52
CA LYS A 102 -16.54 -1.07 -1.96
C LYS A 102 -16.09 0.04 -2.90
N ILE A 103 -14.99 0.71 -2.58
CA ILE A 103 -14.43 1.79 -3.42
C ILE A 103 -14.05 1.24 -4.79
N ILE A 104 -13.39 0.09 -4.82
CA ILE A 104 -12.97 -0.55 -6.07
C ILE A 104 -14.19 -0.96 -6.90
N SER A 105 -15.21 -1.53 -6.28
CA SER A 105 -16.42 -1.94 -6.97
C SER A 105 -17.10 -0.76 -7.67
N VAL A 106 -17.11 0.42 -7.05
CA VAL A 106 -17.64 1.64 -7.66
C VAL A 106 -16.77 2.08 -8.84
N ALA A 107 -15.44 1.98 -8.71
CA ALA A 107 -14.51 2.41 -9.76
C ALA A 107 -14.55 1.49 -10.99
N VAL A 108 -14.75 0.19 -10.78
CA VAL A 108 -14.78 -0.82 -11.85
C VAL A 108 -16.17 -0.96 -12.46
N GLY A 109 -17.17 -0.77 -11.63
CA GLY A 109 -18.58 -0.87 -12.06
C GLY A 109 -19.07 0.32 -12.82
#